data_92eb3d61385455839adf4e328d74f36e
#
_entry.id   92eb3d61385455839adf4e328d74f36e
#
_cell.length_a   1.000
_cell.length_b   1.000
_cell.length_c   1.000
_cell.angle_alpha   90.00
_cell.angle_beta   90.00
_cell.angle_gamma   90.00
#
_symmetry.space_group_name_H-M   'P 1'
#
loop_
_entity.id
_entity.type
_entity.pdbx_description
1 polymer ?
#
loop_
_entity_poly.entity_id
_entity_poly.type
_entity_poly.pdbx_seq_one_letter_code
_entity_poly.pdbx_strand_id
1 'polypeptide(L)'
;HNDTKINNVLMDKDTKKGICVIDLDTVMPGVAMNDFGDAVRIGASTALEDEQNLDKVWCDLELFEACAKGFIEGCGGKLSQEEIKLLPMGARLMTYECGMRFLMDYIQGDIYFKIHRPGQNLDRARTQFKLVSDMEHKWKVMENIVKKYM
;
A
#
# COMPACT_ATOMS: atom_id res chain seq x y z
N HIS A 1 12.56 4.30 1.90
CA HIS A 1 12.80 3.07 1.10
C HIS A 1 12.27 3.22 -0.32
N ASN A 2 11.12 3.86 -0.50
CA ASN A 2 10.42 4.13 -1.77
C ASN A 2 9.95 2.87 -2.56
N ASP A 3 9.98 1.69 -1.94
CA ASP A 3 9.37 0.43 -2.41
C ASP A 3 9.09 -0.47 -1.20
N THR A 4 8.22 -0.01 -0.31
CA THR A 4 7.95 -0.63 1.01
C THR A 4 6.92 -1.75 0.96
N LYS A 5 6.72 -2.33 -0.20
CA LYS A 5 5.85 -3.52 -0.33
C LYS A 5 6.32 -4.64 0.62
N ILE A 6 5.40 -5.37 1.20
CA ILE A 6 5.69 -6.42 2.19
C ILE A 6 6.64 -7.50 1.67
N ASN A 7 6.69 -7.71 0.35
CA ASN A 7 7.59 -8.66 -0.29
C ASN A 7 9.08 -8.28 -0.15
N ASN A 8 9.39 -7.02 0.20
CA ASN A 8 10.74 -6.54 0.46
C ASN A 8 11.16 -6.72 1.93
N VAL A 9 10.37 -7.43 2.72
CA VAL A 9 10.72 -7.84 4.09
C VAL A 9 10.82 -9.35 4.16
N LEU A 10 12.03 -9.85 4.47
CA LEU A 10 12.21 -11.27 4.76
C LEU A 10 11.65 -11.59 6.15
N MET A 11 10.81 -12.60 6.21
CA MET A 11 10.18 -13.06 7.44
C MET A 11 10.78 -14.38 7.90
N ASP A 12 11.04 -14.50 9.19
CA ASP A 12 11.40 -15.77 9.79
C ASP A 12 10.23 -16.75 9.68
N LYS A 13 10.50 -17.95 9.19
CA LYS A 13 9.45 -18.94 8.89
C LYS A 13 8.70 -19.42 10.13
N ASP A 14 9.40 -19.54 11.25
CA ASP A 14 8.85 -20.13 12.48
C ASP A 14 8.26 -19.05 13.39
N THR A 15 9.02 -17.98 13.63
CA THR A 15 8.62 -16.90 14.54
C THR A 15 7.72 -15.85 13.89
N LYS A 16 7.63 -15.84 12.56
CA LYS A 16 6.88 -14.83 11.77
C LYS A 16 7.34 -13.39 12.00
N LYS A 17 8.58 -13.20 12.46
CA LYS A 17 9.17 -11.87 12.65
C LYS A 17 9.93 -11.43 11.41
N GLY A 18 9.91 -10.14 11.13
CA GLY A 18 10.77 -9.53 10.11
C GLY A 18 12.23 -9.64 10.54
N ILE A 19 13.09 -10.11 9.64
CA ILE A 19 14.53 -10.31 9.89
C ILE A 19 15.44 -9.47 9.03
N CYS A 20 14.98 -9.08 7.84
CA CYS A 20 15.79 -8.29 6.92
C CYS A 20 14.89 -7.52 5.95
N VAL A 21 15.26 -6.27 5.68
CA VAL A 21 14.71 -5.48 4.57
C VAL A 21 15.64 -5.65 3.38
N ILE A 22 15.10 -5.87 2.20
CA ILE A 22 15.82 -6.10 0.95
C ILE A 22 15.39 -5.10 -0.12
N ASP A 23 16.01 -5.15 -1.30
CA ASP A 23 15.69 -4.30 -2.46
C ASP A 23 15.92 -2.81 -2.17
N LEU A 24 17.15 -2.48 -1.76
CA LEU A 24 17.53 -1.16 -1.25
C LEU A 24 17.99 -0.17 -2.34
N ASP A 25 17.82 -0.49 -3.60
CA ASP A 25 18.28 0.34 -4.72
C ASP A 25 17.47 1.63 -4.90
N THR A 26 16.26 1.68 -4.33
CA THR A 26 15.37 2.85 -4.33
C THR A 26 15.50 3.74 -3.08
N VAL A 27 16.39 3.39 -2.15
CA VAL A 27 16.55 4.16 -0.90
C VAL A 27 17.15 5.55 -1.19
N MET A 28 16.32 6.58 -0.95
CA MET A 28 16.69 7.97 -1.19
C MET A 28 15.80 8.89 -0.33
N PRO A 29 16.16 10.18 -0.18
CA PRO A 29 15.26 11.16 0.43
C PRO A 29 13.88 11.16 -0.24
N GLY A 30 12.83 11.08 0.55
CA GLY A 30 11.45 11.02 0.06
C GLY A 30 10.45 11.45 1.13
N VAL A 31 9.17 11.29 0.82
CA VAL A 31 8.07 11.67 1.71
C VAL A 31 7.58 10.42 2.45
N ALA A 32 7.59 10.46 3.78
CA ALA A 32 7.26 9.31 4.63
C ALA A 32 5.88 8.69 4.33
N MET A 33 4.89 9.50 3.92
CA MET A 33 3.56 9.00 3.59
C MET A 33 3.57 8.06 2.36
N ASN A 34 4.54 8.18 1.45
CA ASN A 34 4.63 7.30 0.29
C ASN A 34 5.06 5.89 0.70
N ASP A 35 6.04 5.79 1.59
CA ASP A 35 6.46 4.51 2.15
C ASP A 35 5.33 3.81 2.90
N PHE A 36 4.61 4.57 3.74
CA PHE A 36 3.42 4.06 4.40
C PHE A 36 2.36 3.61 3.40
N GLY A 37 2.11 4.42 2.40
CA GLY A 37 1.07 4.16 1.39
C GLY A 37 1.32 2.90 0.59
N ASP A 38 2.56 2.65 0.17
CA ASP A 38 2.91 1.45 -0.58
C ASP A 38 2.79 0.18 0.28
N ALA A 39 3.19 0.25 1.56
CA ALA A 39 2.99 -0.84 2.50
C ALA A 39 1.50 -1.17 2.71
N VAL A 40 0.66 -0.15 2.89
CA VAL A 40 -0.80 -0.30 3.10
C VAL A 40 -1.51 -0.83 1.87
N ARG A 41 -1.14 -0.39 0.68
CA ARG A 41 -1.72 -0.82 -0.59
C ARG A 41 -1.82 -2.34 -0.72
N ILE A 42 -0.80 -3.04 -0.25
CA ILE A 42 -0.77 -4.51 -0.24
C ILE A 42 -1.19 -5.05 1.13
N GLY A 43 -0.66 -4.47 2.21
CA GLY A 43 -0.82 -5.00 3.56
C GLY A 43 -2.23 -4.89 4.13
N ALA A 44 -3.03 -3.92 3.69
CA ALA A 44 -4.42 -3.73 4.14
C ALA A 44 -5.47 -4.06 3.07
N SER A 45 -5.07 -4.59 1.91
CA SER A 45 -6.00 -5.11 0.91
C SER A 45 -6.50 -6.51 1.30
N THR A 46 -7.80 -6.73 1.18
CA THR A 46 -8.43 -8.04 1.46
C THR A 46 -8.30 -9.05 0.34
N ALA A 47 -7.83 -8.63 -0.84
CA ALA A 47 -7.74 -9.45 -2.03
C ALA A 47 -6.36 -9.37 -2.69
N LEU A 48 -6.09 -10.32 -3.56
CA LEU A 48 -4.91 -10.30 -4.41
C LEU A 48 -4.94 -9.10 -5.35
N GLU A 49 -3.77 -8.64 -5.79
CA GLU A 49 -3.61 -7.47 -6.64
C GLU A 49 -4.36 -7.59 -7.99
N ASP A 50 -4.54 -8.79 -8.50
CA ASP A 50 -5.23 -9.10 -9.76
C ASP A 50 -6.57 -9.84 -9.58
N GLU A 51 -7.25 -9.66 -8.43
CA GLU A 51 -8.57 -10.23 -8.16
C GLU A 51 -9.59 -9.72 -9.18
N GLN A 52 -10.30 -10.65 -9.82
CA GLN A 52 -11.31 -10.34 -10.82
C GLN A 52 -12.67 -10.00 -10.22
N ASN A 53 -12.97 -10.56 -9.06
CA ASN A 53 -14.20 -10.25 -8.34
C ASN A 53 -14.00 -9.06 -7.42
N LEU A 54 -14.38 -7.88 -7.90
CA LEU A 54 -14.21 -6.63 -7.15
C LEU A 54 -15.03 -6.55 -5.85
N ASP A 55 -16.02 -7.39 -5.66
CA ASP A 55 -16.78 -7.45 -4.39
C ASP A 55 -15.93 -8.02 -3.23
N LYS A 56 -14.79 -8.63 -3.54
CA LYS A 56 -13.81 -9.10 -2.54
C LYS A 56 -12.76 -8.07 -2.19
N VAL A 57 -12.75 -6.92 -2.85
CA VAL A 57 -11.70 -5.91 -2.74
C VAL A 57 -12.16 -4.75 -1.88
N TRP A 58 -11.56 -4.63 -0.70
CA TRP A 58 -11.72 -3.47 0.19
C TRP A 58 -10.49 -3.28 1.06
N CYS A 59 -10.36 -2.11 1.66
CA CYS A 59 -9.36 -1.81 2.67
C CYS A 59 -9.84 -2.32 4.03
N ASP A 60 -9.10 -3.26 4.60
CA ASP A 60 -9.34 -3.74 5.96
C ASP A 60 -8.82 -2.72 6.97
N LEU A 61 -9.72 -2.20 7.81
CA LEU A 61 -9.38 -1.15 8.76
C LEU A 61 -8.56 -1.65 9.95
N GLU A 62 -8.66 -2.93 10.31
CA GLU A 62 -7.84 -3.51 11.39
C GLU A 62 -6.39 -3.66 10.90
N LEU A 63 -6.19 -4.14 9.67
CA LEU A 63 -4.88 -4.21 9.04
C LEU A 63 -4.30 -2.82 8.79
N PHE A 64 -5.12 -1.85 8.35
CA PHE A 64 -4.72 -0.45 8.21
C PHE A 64 -4.24 0.12 9.55
N GLU A 65 -4.97 -0.11 10.64
CA GLU A 65 -4.60 0.35 11.98
C GLU A 65 -3.30 -0.31 12.45
N ALA A 66 -3.12 -1.61 12.22
CA ALA A 66 -1.88 -2.31 12.54
C ALA A 66 -0.68 -1.74 11.77
N CYS A 67 -0.85 -1.46 10.46
CA CYS A 67 0.17 -0.80 9.66
C CYS A 67 0.49 0.60 10.17
N ALA A 68 -0.53 1.42 10.49
CA ALA A 68 -0.35 2.78 10.98
C ALA A 68 0.40 2.80 12.31
N LYS A 69 -0.01 1.96 13.26
CA LYS A 69 0.65 1.81 14.54
C LYS A 69 2.11 1.41 14.35
N GLY A 70 2.37 0.32 13.62
CA GLY A 70 3.72 -0.20 13.43
C GLY A 70 4.64 0.78 12.72
N PHE A 71 4.13 1.52 11.72
CA PHE A 71 4.90 2.53 11.01
C PHE A 71 5.27 3.71 11.90
N ILE A 72 4.30 4.27 12.63
CA ILE A 72 4.53 5.43 13.53
C ILE A 72 5.50 5.05 14.66
N GLU A 73 5.28 3.91 15.33
CA GLU A 73 6.16 3.41 16.38
C GLU A 73 7.58 3.11 15.84
N GLY A 74 7.67 2.49 14.66
CA GLY A 74 8.94 2.17 14.00
C GLY A 74 9.77 3.40 13.63
N CYS A 75 9.12 4.53 13.33
CA CYS A 75 9.79 5.80 13.09
C CYS A 75 10.34 6.46 14.37
N GLY A 76 10.06 5.93 15.56
CA GLY A 76 10.67 6.34 16.82
C GLY A 76 10.50 7.83 17.16
N GLY A 77 9.33 8.39 16.88
CA GLY A 77 8.99 9.79 17.15
C GLY A 77 9.65 10.81 16.20
N LYS A 78 10.19 10.35 15.07
CA LYS A 78 10.81 11.25 14.07
C LYS A 78 9.82 11.87 13.09
N LEU A 79 8.60 11.32 13.00
CA LEU A 79 7.54 11.91 12.19
C LEU A 79 6.94 13.12 12.89
N SER A 80 6.76 14.20 12.15
CA SER A 80 5.99 15.36 12.60
C SER A 80 4.49 15.01 12.66
N GLN A 81 3.73 15.80 13.41
CA GLN A 81 2.28 15.66 13.48
C GLN A 81 1.62 15.81 12.11
N GLU A 82 2.16 16.69 11.26
CA GLU A 82 1.65 16.90 9.90
C GLU A 82 1.92 15.67 9.00
N GLU A 83 3.09 15.04 9.12
CA GLU A 83 3.38 13.80 8.39
C GLU A 83 2.45 12.67 8.81
N ILE A 84 2.17 12.52 10.11
CA ILE A 84 1.22 11.51 10.60
C ILE A 84 -0.19 11.75 10.04
N LYS A 85 -0.65 12.99 10.01
CA LYS A 85 -1.96 13.33 9.40
C LYS A 85 -2.05 12.98 7.92
N LEU A 86 -0.94 12.97 7.21
CA LEU A 86 -0.88 12.67 5.78
C LEU A 86 -0.83 11.17 5.47
N LEU A 87 -0.65 10.29 6.44
CA LEU A 87 -0.56 8.85 6.20
C LEU A 87 -1.77 8.27 5.44
N PRO A 88 -3.05 8.60 5.76
CA PRO A 88 -4.18 8.14 4.97
C PRO A 88 -4.13 8.62 3.51
N MET A 89 -3.64 9.85 3.29
CA MET A 89 -3.45 10.39 1.95
C MET A 89 -2.39 9.58 1.18
N GLY A 90 -1.29 9.19 1.84
CA GLY A 90 -0.27 8.33 1.26
C GLY A 90 -0.85 6.99 0.79
N ALA A 91 -1.66 6.34 1.63
CA ALA A 91 -2.33 5.09 1.27
C ALA A 91 -3.17 5.22 0.00
N ARG A 92 -4.01 6.27 -0.08
CA ARG A 92 -4.84 6.54 -1.25
C ARG A 92 -4.01 6.90 -2.48
N LEU A 93 -3.01 7.77 -2.33
CA LEU A 93 -2.18 8.26 -3.44
C LEU A 93 -1.38 7.14 -4.08
N MET A 94 -0.67 6.33 -3.28
CA MET A 94 0.16 5.24 -3.80
C MET A 94 -0.69 4.15 -4.47
N THR A 95 -1.87 3.87 -3.91
CA THR A 95 -2.82 2.92 -4.52
C THR A 95 -3.34 3.46 -5.87
N TYR A 96 -3.70 4.75 -5.93
CA TYR A 96 -4.17 5.38 -7.16
C TYR A 96 -3.08 5.43 -8.24
N GLU A 97 -1.86 5.84 -7.87
CA GLU A 97 -0.72 5.88 -8.80
C GLU A 97 -0.42 4.50 -9.37
N CYS A 98 -0.38 3.48 -8.53
CA CYS A 98 -0.13 2.12 -8.97
C CYS A 98 -1.23 1.62 -9.93
N GLY A 99 -2.50 1.95 -9.65
CA GLY A 99 -3.62 1.66 -10.56
C GLY A 99 -3.47 2.32 -11.92
N MET A 100 -3.04 3.58 -11.96
CA MET A 100 -2.76 4.28 -13.21
C MET A 100 -1.61 3.62 -13.99
N ARG A 101 -0.54 3.20 -13.32
CA ARG A 101 0.61 2.53 -13.95
C ARG A 101 0.20 1.19 -14.58
N PHE A 102 -0.60 0.38 -13.89
CA PHE A 102 -1.14 -0.86 -14.46
C PHE A 102 -2.05 -0.60 -15.65
N LEU A 103 -2.92 0.40 -15.56
CA LEU A 103 -3.80 0.75 -16.69
C LEU A 103 -3.02 1.25 -17.90
N MET A 104 -2.00 2.10 -17.66
CA MET A 104 -1.13 2.59 -18.72
C MET A 104 -0.39 1.45 -19.41
N ASP A 105 0.19 0.53 -18.65
CA ASP A 105 0.91 -0.62 -19.20
C ASP A 105 -0.03 -1.53 -20.03
N TYR A 106 -1.24 -1.78 -19.54
CA TYR A 106 -2.26 -2.52 -20.30
C TYR A 106 -2.58 -1.85 -21.63
N ILE A 107 -2.76 -0.51 -21.66
CA ILE A 107 -3.03 0.24 -22.88
C ILE A 107 -1.85 0.18 -23.86
N GLN A 108 -0.62 0.13 -23.34
CA GLN A 108 0.62 0.04 -24.13
C GLN A 108 0.93 -1.39 -24.60
N GLY A 109 0.15 -2.39 -24.22
CA GLY A 109 0.34 -3.78 -24.63
C GLY A 109 1.14 -4.65 -23.65
N ASP A 110 1.08 -4.33 -22.36
CA ASP A 110 1.69 -5.11 -21.26
C ASP A 110 3.21 -5.30 -21.42
N ILE A 111 3.94 -4.18 -21.60
CA ILE A 111 5.37 -4.19 -21.88
C ILE A 111 6.27 -4.04 -20.64
N TYR A 112 5.75 -3.48 -19.55
CA TYR A 112 6.54 -3.18 -18.35
C TYR A 112 6.35 -4.21 -17.23
N PHE A 113 5.10 -4.44 -16.81
CA PHE A 113 4.81 -5.39 -15.75
C PHE A 113 4.65 -6.80 -16.31
N LYS A 114 5.38 -7.75 -15.72
CA LYS A 114 5.22 -9.16 -16.10
C LYS A 114 3.80 -9.64 -15.87
N ILE A 115 3.19 -10.20 -16.90
CA ILE A 115 1.87 -10.81 -16.85
C ILE A 115 1.97 -12.34 -17.05
N HIS A 116 0.99 -13.07 -16.51
CA HIS A 116 0.86 -14.51 -16.65
C HIS A 116 -0.39 -14.90 -17.44
N ARG A 117 -1.25 -13.93 -17.72
CA ARG A 117 -2.48 -14.10 -18.52
C ARG A 117 -2.88 -12.79 -19.21
N PRO A 118 -3.57 -12.85 -20.33
CA PRO A 118 -4.11 -11.65 -20.97
C PRO A 118 -5.03 -10.85 -20.03
N GLY A 119 -4.90 -9.52 -20.05
CA GLY A 119 -5.74 -8.61 -19.27
C GLY A 119 -5.39 -8.55 -17.76
N GLN A 120 -4.31 -9.18 -17.32
CA GLN A 120 -3.93 -9.20 -15.90
C GLN A 120 -3.67 -7.78 -15.37
N ASN A 121 -3.00 -6.91 -16.13
CA ASN A 121 -2.76 -5.53 -15.70
C ASN A 121 -4.06 -4.69 -15.69
N LEU A 122 -5.04 -5.00 -16.53
CA LEU A 122 -6.36 -4.38 -16.43
C LEU A 122 -7.07 -4.79 -15.12
N ASP A 123 -7.00 -6.07 -14.74
CA ASP A 123 -7.58 -6.53 -13.47
C ASP A 123 -6.85 -5.91 -12.28
N ARG A 124 -5.52 -5.82 -12.32
CA ARG A 124 -4.73 -5.08 -11.31
C ARG A 124 -5.18 -3.62 -11.20
N ALA A 125 -5.33 -2.92 -12.30
CA ALA A 125 -5.80 -1.54 -12.29
C ALA A 125 -7.20 -1.41 -11.65
N ARG A 126 -8.13 -2.29 -12.01
CA ARG A 126 -9.48 -2.31 -11.44
C ARG A 126 -9.47 -2.55 -9.93
N THR A 127 -8.64 -3.47 -9.47
CA THR A 127 -8.45 -3.77 -8.05
C THR A 127 -7.94 -2.54 -7.30
N GLN A 128 -6.93 -1.85 -7.82
CA GLN A 128 -6.41 -0.64 -7.19
C GLN A 128 -7.46 0.48 -7.14
N PHE A 129 -8.18 0.74 -8.22
CA PHE A 129 -9.23 1.78 -8.23
C PHE A 129 -10.40 1.42 -7.31
N LYS A 130 -10.76 0.15 -7.20
CA LYS A 130 -11.77 -0.31 -6.23
C LYS A 130 -11.31 -0.07 -4.80
N LEU A 131 -10.03 -0.36 -4.51
CA LEU A 131 -9.44 -0.13 -3.20
C LEU A 131 -9.42 1.36 -2.85
N VAL A 132 -9.04 2.24 -3.80
CA VAL A 132 -9.13 3.70 -3.63
C VAL A 132 -10.55 4.14 -3.30
N SER A 133 -11.54 3.70 -4.07
CA SER A 133 -12.94 4.03 -3.82
C SER A 133 -13.39 3.61 -2.42
N ASP A 134 -12.99 2.43 -1.94
CA ASP A 134 -13.31 1.97 -0.60
C ASP A 134 -12.63 2.81 0.49
N MET A 135 -11.35 3.17 0.30
CA MET A 135 -10.63 4.09 1.19
C MET A 135 -11.32 5.46 1.27
N GLU A 136 -11.82 6.00 0.15
CA GLU A 136 -12.55 7.27 0.14
C GLU A 136 -13.86 7.19 0.95
N HIS A 137 -14.59 6.08 0.85
CA HIS A 137 -15.77 5.84 1.70
C HIS A 137 -15.42 5.73 3.19
N LYS A 138 -14.24 5.18 3.51
CA LYS A 138 -13.76 4.99 4.88
C LYS A 138 -12.87 6.12 5.39
N TRP A 139 -12.72 7.20 4.61
CA TRP A 139 -11.74 8.26 4.84
C TRP A 139 -11.70 8.79 6.27
N LYS A 140 -12.87 9.14 6.79
CA LYS A 140 -12.97 9.69 8.15
C LYS A 140 -12.53 8.72 9.24
N VAL A 141 -12.77 7.43 9.04
CA VAL A 141 -12.34 6.38 9.97
C VAL A 141 -10.82 6.24 9.92
N MET A 142 -10.24 6.24 8.72
CA MET A 142 -8.78 6.16 8.54
C MET A 142 -8.06 7.37 9.18
N GLU A 143 -8.60 8.58 9.01
CA GLU A 143 -8.08 9.78 9.71
C GLU A 143 -8.15 9.62 11.24
N ASN A 144 -9.24 9.09 11.76
CA ASN A 144 -9.39 8.90 13.20
C ASN A 144 -8.46 7.82 13.74
N ILE A 145 -8.18 6.78 12.96
CA ILE A 145 -7.21 5.74 13.33
C ILE A 145 -5.82 6.35 13.53
N VAL A 146 -5.29 7.08 12.56
CA VAL A 146 -3.94 7.65 12.68
C VAL A 146 -3.83 8.66 13.80
N LYS A 147 -4.91 9.40 14.13
CA LYS A 147 -4.94 10.35 15.25
C LYS A 147 -4.75 9.69 16.61
N LYS A 148 -5.03 8.39 16.77
CA LYS A 148 -4.81 7.69 18.03
C LYS A 148 -3.31 7.59 18.39
N TYR A 149 -2.44 7.73 17.41
CA TYR A 149 -1.00 7.52 17.51
C TYR A 149 -0.17 8.82 17.35
N MET A 150 -0.83 9.98 17.44
CA MET A 150 -0.21 11.31 17.34
C MET A 150 0.40 11.78 18.66
#